data_de64eb0fe4b835650e45e74c64c31f41
#
_entry.id   de64eb0fe4b835650e45e74c64c31f41
#
_cell.length_a   1.000
_cell.length_b   1.000
_cell.length_c   1.000
_cell.angle_alpha   90.00
_cell.angle_beta   90.00
_cell.angle_gamma   90.00
#
_symmetry.space_group_name_H-M   'P 1'
#
loop_
_entity.id
_entity.type
_entity.pdbx_description
1 polymer ?
#
loop_
_entity_poly.entity_id
_entity_poly.type
_entity_poly.pdbx_seq_one_letter_code
_entity_poly.pdbx_strand_id
1 'polypeptide(L)'
;MTDREHQEGAERDRAEKPAERGGEVLETARGMAAGAARTLRSGLFAVRDVHAASRRHASARERLRDLEESLAADEATLARREEVEADYERIVSEQGAIVSETAEVIARQDELVGSLNAEARALSEELDRMREEHERELRPYKKIAETARGRSEEASRAVGEAKRAVRTAEAQVKEATEQREQSIASANRSVDASQARLLKVQDELRRAQESQADAGALQRLQGELATEAAQVEASRGDVSAITRDAQASVDAAQTHLWTQKKSLEEAQREADAAKQEYDARKNEYDERLAEAQAAEKDLEDRMEDLHRRSDEAKVAHDEAAERHDEALALYDEAQGVHATPEETVRLRQSVEQQRRAVTEQQGTVDELAEGERSLRSSTRGVRLALLAAALVVVALVVLVVVLVVTAGR
;
A
#
# COMPACT_ATOMS: atom_id res chain seq x y z
N MET A 1 -45.55 30.41 -28.74
CA MET A 1 -46.55 29.38 -28.91
C MET A 1 -47.31 29.28 -27.63
N THR A 2 -48.43 29.91 -27.71
CA THR A 2 -49.81 29.49 -27.50
C THR A 2 -50.14 29.27 -26.03
N ASP A 3 -50.85 30.23 -25.49
CA ASP A 3 -52.35 30.37 -25.52
C ASP A 3 -52.98 29.59 -24.36
N ARG A 4 -53.83 30.01 -23.58
CA ARG A 4 -55.07 30.78 -23.60
C ARG A 4 -55.68 30.72 -22.19
N GLU A 5 -56.12 31.84 -21.63
CA GLU A 5 -57.52 32.22 -21.57
C GLU A 5 -58.44 31.21 -20.89
N HIS A 6 -59.33 31.46 -20.01
CA HIS A 6 -60.45 32.43 -19.87
C HIS A 6 -61.07 32.22 -18.49
N GLN A 7 -61.44 33.26 -17.81
CA GLN A 7 -62.78 33.91 -17.77
C GLN A 7 -63.82 33.23 -16.87
N GLU A 8 -64.37 34.11 -16.03
CA GLU A 8 -65.80 34.39 -15.77
C GLU A 8 -66.62 33.36 -14.99
N GLY A 9 -67.46 33.69 -14.16
CA GLY A 9 -68.35 34.82 -13.83
C GLY A 9 -69.31 34.39 -12.71
N ALA A 10 -69.62 35.24 -11.92
CA ALA A 10 -70.94 35.88 -11.72
C ALA A 10 -72.09 35.02 -11.22
N GLU A 11 -72.69 35.62 -10.26
CA GLU A 11 -74.13 35.92 -10.04
C GLU A 11 -75.02 35.05 -9.14
N ARG A 12 -75.60 35.77 -8.15
CA ARG A 12 -76.99 35.84 -7.74
C ARG A 12 -77.64 34.56 -7.17
N ASP A 13 -78.53 34.61 -6.31
CA ASP A 13 -79.50 35.58 -5.82
C ASP A 13 -80.25 35.05 -4.55
N ARG A 14 -80.70 35.95 -3.71
CA ARG A 14 -82.00 36.17 -3.05
C ARG A 14 -82.80 35.06 -2.31
N ALA A 15 -83.24 35.55 -1.27
CA ALA A 15 -84.63 35.52 -0.69
C ALA A 15 -84.85 34.49 0.39
N GLU A 16 -85.56 34.63 1.40
CA GLU A 16 -86.49 35.58 1.97
C GLU A 16 -86.86 35.11 3.41
N LYS A 17 -87.31 36.10 4.24
CA LYS A 17 -87.91 35.94 5.58
C LYS A 17 -89.31 35.20 5.53
N PRO A 18 -89.99 34.92 6.64
CA PRO A 18 -90.13 35.79 7.81
C PRO A 18 -90.45 35.15 9.20
N ALA A 19 -90.52 36.03 10.18
CA ALA A 19 -91.46 36.29 11.30
C ALA A 19 -91.52 35.28 12.47
N GLU A 20 -91.59 35.69 13.64
CA GLU A 20 -91.98 36.64 14.64
C GLU A 20 -92.16 35.99 16.05
N ARG A 21 -91.75 36.71 17.08
CA ARG A 21 -92.33 36.86 18.47
C ARG A 21 -91.97 35.84 19.53
N GLY A 22 -91.26 36.38 20.48
CA GLY A 22 -91.12 35.85 21.85
C GLY A 22 -90.24 36.74 22.72
N GLY A 23 -90.69 37.83 23.16
CA GLY A 23 -90.75 38.58 24.37
C GLY A 23 -89.45 38.95 25.09
N GLU A 24 -89.20 40.16 25.26
CA GLU A 24 -88.61 41.09 26.26
C GLU A 24 -87.44 40.64 27.18
N VAL A 25 -87.25 39.38 27.53
CA VAL A 25 -86.06 38.92 28.30
C VAL A 25 -84.92 38.48 27.38
N LEU A 26 -85.21 38.26 26.11
CA LEU A 26 -84.25 37.99 25.04
C LEU A 26 -83.61 39.25 24.42
N GLU A 27 -84.21 40.45 24.63
CA GLU A 27 -83.68 41.68 24.08
C GLU A 27 -82.45 42.17 24.81
N THR A 28 -82.27 42.02 26.10
CA THR A 28 -81.09 42.38 26.86
C THR A 28 -79.93 41.40 26.58
N ALA A 29 -80.23 40.12 26.44
CA ALA A 29 -79.24 39.11 26.03
C ALA A 29 -78.83 39.26 24.53
N ARG A 30 -79.79 39.65 23.64
CA ARG A 30 -79.54 39.98 22.24
C ARG A 30 -78.75 41.27 22.09
N GLY A 31 -78.99 42.29 22.94
CA GLY A 31 -78.20 43.52 22.95
C GLY A 31 -76.70 43.28 23.28
N MET A 32 -76.48 42.45 24.32
CA MET A 32 -75.10 42.08 24.69
C MET A 32 -74.43 41.10 23.69
N ALA A 33 -75.21 40.16 23.15
CA ALA A 33 -74.70 39.24 22.10
C ALA A 33 -74.44 39.96 20.76
N ALA A 34 -75.29 40.96 20.38
CA ALA A 34 -75.10 41.78 19.21
C ALA A 34 -73.93 42.81 19.38
N GLY A 35 -73.70 43.28 20.62
CA GLY A 35 -72.52 44.08 21.00
C GLY A 35 -71.23 43.25 20.94
N ALA A 36 -71.28 42.05 21.53
CA ALA A 36 -70.16 41.11 21.49
C ALA A 36 -69.85 40.57 20.07
N ALA A 37 -70.91 40.32 19.28
CA ALA A 37 -70.73 39.94 17.87
C ALA A 37 -70.16 41.07 17.00
N ARG A 38 -70.55 42.34 17.26
CA ARG A 38 -69.94 43.51 16.56
C ARG A 38 -68.48 43.73 16.99
N THR A 39 -68.16 43.60 18.30
CA THR A 39 -66.75 43.70 18.79
C THR A 39 -65.90 42.52 18.32
N LEU A 40 -66.37 41.29 18.28
CA LEU A 40 -65.70 40.15 17.70
C LEU A 40 -65.48 40.28 16.21
N ARG A 41 -66.46 40.82 15.47
CA ARG A 41 -66.36 41.04 14.02
C ARG A 41 -65.40 42.18 13.74
N SER A 42 -65.44 43.31 14.45
CA SER A 42 -64.43 44.42 14.31
C SER A 42 -63.03 43.99 14.73
N GLY A 43 -62.95 43.12 15.77
CA GLY A 43 -61.64 42.55 16.19
C GLY A 43 -61.02 41.60 15.21
N LEU A 44 -61.79 40.73 14.55
CA LEU A 44 -61.32 39.87 13.47
C LEU A 44 -60.89 40.66 12.24
N PHE A 45 -61.62 41.72 11.87
CA PHE A 45 -61.19 42.61 10.80
C PHE A 45 -59.89 43.35 11.15
N ALA A 46 -59.75 43.86 12.36
CA ALA A 46 -58.54 44.52 12.83
C ALA A 46 -57.30 43.58 12.84
N VAL A 47 -57.47 42.33 13.23
CA VAL A 47 -56.36 41.31 13.14
C VAL A 47 -56.03 41.00 11.70
N ARG A 48 -57.02 40.86 10.82
CA ARG A 48 -56.84 40.64 9.39
C ARG A 48 -56.12 41.79 8.72
N ASP A 49 -56.50 43.06 9.05
CA ASP A 49 -55.92 44.25 8.48
C ASP A 49 -54.45 44.44 8.91
N VAL A 50 -54.12 44.17 10.17
CA VAL A 50 -52.71 44.16 10.63
C VAL A 50 -51.91 43.03 9.95
N HIS A 51 -52.49 41.85 9.78
CA HIS A 51 -51.84 40.77 9.07
C HIS A 51 -51.64 41.09 7.59
N ALA A 52 -52.56 41.77 6.96
CA ALA A 52 -52.44 42.22 5.58
C ALA A 52 -51.36 43.30 5.44
N ALA A 53 -51.32 44.27 6.36
CA ALA A 53 -50.29 45.30 6.43
C ALA A 53 -48.92 44.72 6.67
N SER A 54 -48.78 43.79 7.60
CA SER A 54 -47.50 43.10 7.88
C SER A 54 -47.02 42.30 6.68
N ARG A 55 -47.89 41.62 5.93
CA ARG A 55 -47.51 40.92 4.69
C ARG A 55 -47.07 41.90 3.58
N ARG A 56 -47.78 43.02 3.43
CA ARG A 56 -47.36 44.04 2.45
C ARG A 56 -46.03 44.66 2.81
N HIS A 57 -45.80 44.97 4.09
CA HIS A 57 -44.51 45.45 4.57
C HIS A 57 -43.39 44.42 4.36
N ALA A 58 -43.64 43.14 4.67
CA ALA A 58 -42.65 42.05 4.46
C ALA A 58 -42.30 41.92 2.95
N SER A 59 -43.33 41.91 2.06
CA SER A 59 -43.06 41.79 0.62
C SER A 59 -42.41 43.03 0.04
N ALA A 60 -42.65 44.22 0.60
CA ALA A 60 -41.97 45.46 0.19
C ALA A 60 -40.50 45.45 0.63
N ARG A 61 -40.19 44.92 1.83
CA ARG A 61 -38.81 44.71 2.30
C ARG A 61 -38.06 43.67 1.49
N GLU A 62 -38.69 42.60 1.07
CA GLU A 62 -38.12 41.58 0.20
C GLU A 62 -37.72 42.21 -1.17
N ARG A 63 -38.66 42.98 -1.78
CA ARG A 63 -38.36 43.70 -3.03
C ARG A 63 -37.26 44.71 -2.87
N LEU A 64 -37.21 45.42 -1.73
CA LEU A 64 -36.11 46.37 -1.46
C LEU A 64 -34.80 45.61 -1.41
N ARG A 65 -34.72 44.49 -0.73
CA ARG A 65 -33.50 43.67 -0.66
C ARG A 65 -33.06 43.16 -2.03
N ASP A 66 -33.98 42.68 -2.87
CA ASP A 66 -33.70 42.23 -4.23
C ASP A 66 -33.14 43.40 -5.11
N LEU A 67 -33.71 44.61 -4.96
CA LEU A 67 -33.24 45.80 -5.64
C LEU A 67 -31.85 46.25 -5.14
N GLU A 68 -31.61 46.22 -3.83
CA GLU A 68 -30.32 46.54 -3.23
C GLU A 68 -29.21 45.57 -3.69
N GLU A 69 -29.52 44.24 -3.75
CA GLU A 69 -28.59 43.20 -4.23
C GLU A 69 -28.27 43.41 -5.73
N SER A 70 -29.29 43.67 -6.56
CA SER A 70 -29.10 43.95 -7.98
C SER A 70 -28.29 45.24 -8.19
N LEU A 71 -28.59 46.29 -7.42
CA LEU A 71 -27.86 47.55 -7.47
C LEU A 71 -26.38 47.38 -7.11
N ALA A 72 -26.10 46.62 -6.02
CA ALA A 72 -24.72 46.37 -5.57
C ALA A 72 -23.92 45.59 -6.61
N ALA A 73 -24.53 44.62 -7.32
CA ALA A 73 -23.88 43.87 -8.40
C ALA A 73 -23.55 44.77 -9.60
N ASP A 74 -24.51 45.62 -10.02
CA ASP A 74 -24.32 46.52 -11.15
C ASP A 74 -23.33 47.65 -10.81
N GLU A 75 -23.32 48.16 -9.57
CA GLU A 75 -22.34 49.13 -9.08
C GLU A 75 -20.93 48.57 -9.08
N ALA A 76 -20.75 47.29 -8.62
CA ALA A 76 -19.46 46.63 -8.65
C ALA A 76 -18.96 46.42 -10.08
N THR A 77 -19.84 46.04 -11.00
CA THR A 77 -19.52 45.90 -12.42
C THR A 77 -19.15 47.23 -13.06
N LEU A 78 -19.89 48.30 -12.75
CA LEU A 78 -19.62 49.64 -13.25
C LEU A 78 -18.27 50.15 -12.74
N ALA A 79 -18.00 50.02 -11.44
CA ALA A 79 -16.74 50.44 -10.84
C ALA A 79 -15.54 49.71 -11.48
N ARG A 80 -15.69 48.39 -11.71
CA ARG A 80 -14.64 47.62 -12.41
C ARG A 80 -14.40 48.10 -13.83
N ARG A 81 -15.45 48.36 -14.60
CA ARG A 81 -15.31 48.88 -15.97
C ARG A 81 -14.67 50.27 -15.99
N GLU A 82 -15.03 51.17 -15.07
CA GLU A 82 -14.45 52.50 -14.94
C GLU A 82 -12.98 52.48 -14.54
N GLU A 83 -12.59 51.53 -13.63
CA GLU A 83 -11.20 51.29 -13.26
C GLU A 83 -10.37 50.80 -14.45
N VAL A 84 -10.89 49.81 -15.17
CA VAL A 84 -10.22 49.20 -16.33
C VAL A 84 -10.05 50.27 -17.45
N GLU A 85 -11.06 51.10 -17.70
CA GLU A 85 -10.98 52.16 -18.72
C GLU A 85 -9.98 53.24 -18.32
N ALA A 86 -9.94 53.64 -17.03
CA ALA A 86 -8.97 54.62 -16.54
C ALA A 86 -7.52 54.15 -16.66
N ASP A 87 -7.29 52.84 -16.48
CA ASP A 87 -5.97 52.23 -16.51
C ASP A 87 -5.66 51.49 -17.84
N TYR A 88 -6.49 51.65 -18.86
CA TYR A 88 -6.44 50.86 -20.09
C TYR A 88 -5.05 50.78 -20.72
N GLU A 89 -4.40 51.90 -20.97
CA GLU A 89 -3.07 51.94 -21.62
C GLU A 89 -2.02 51.19 -20.77
N ARG A 90 -2.09 51.35 -19.45
CA ARG A 90 -1.19 50.65 -18.51
C ARG A 90 -1.43 49.15 -18.52
N ILE A 91 -2.69 48.72 -18.39
CA ILE A 91 -3.05 47.32 -18.39
C ILE A 91 -2.64 46.64 -19.69
N VAL A 92 -2.97 47.21 -20.83
CA VAL A 92 -2.64 46.65 -22.15
C VAL A 92 -1.14 46.56 -22.35
N SER A 93 -0.37 47.59 -21.93
CA SER A 93 1.09 47.57 -22.04
C SER A 93 1.73 46.52 -21.11
N GLU A 94 1.35 46.51 -19.82
CA GLU A 94 1.92 45.61 -18.83
C GLU A 94 1.51 44.15 -19.09
N GLN A 95 0.22 43.87 -19.26
CA GLN A 95 -0.27 42.54 -19.49
C GLN A 95 0.13 42.01 -20.88
N GLY A 96 0.14 42.82 -21.90
CA GLY A 96 0.63 42.44 -23.23
C GLY A 96 2.11 42.06 -23.22
N ALA A 97 2.94 42.75 -22.43
CA ALA A 97 4.34 42.38 -22.26
C ALA A 97 4.47 41.01 -21.53
N ILE A 98 3.67 40.78 -20.45
CA ILE A 98 3.65 39.49 -19.72
C ILE A 98 3.19 38.37 -20.65
N VAL A 99 2.13 38.52 -21.41
CA VAL A 99 1.63 37.54 -22.38
C VAL A 99 2.73 37.17 -23.39
N SER A 100 3.45 38.17 -23.93
CA SER A 100 4.54 37.89 -24.86
C SER A 100 5.72 37.19 -24.22
N GLU A 101 6.15 37.60 -23.02
CA GLU A 101 7.25 36.98 -22.29
C GLU A 101 6.93 35.55 -21.88
N THR A 102 5.74 35.32 -21.33
CA THR A 102 5.31 33.99 -20.91
C THR A 102 5.12 33.05 -22.10
N ALA A 103 4.61 33.51 -23.22
CA ALA A 103 4.53 32.70 -24.45
C ALA A 103 5.91 32.26 -24.95
N GLU A 104 6.94 33.11 -24.85
CA GLU A 104 8.30 32.73 -25.19
C GLU A 104 8.90 31.71 -24.20
N VAL A 105 8.56 31.83 -22.90
CA VAL A 105 8.97 30.84 -21.87
C VAL A 105 8.32 29.50 -22.14
N ILE A 106 7.01 29.47 -22.37
CA ILE A 106 6.24 28.25 -22.69
C ILE A 106 6.87 27.56 -23.90
N ALA A 107 7.10 28.28 -25.00
CA ALA A 107 7.69 27.69 -26.21
C ALA A 107 9.09 27.11 -25.95
N ARG A 108 9.95 27.80 -25.18
CA ARG A 108 11.28 27.30 -24.81
C ARG A 108 11.22 26.05 -23.91
N GLN A 109 10.30 26.01 -22.96
CA GLN A 109 10.16 24.84 -22.09
C GLN A 109 9.59 23.64 -22.86
N ASP A 110 8.68 23.83 -23.80
CA ASP A 110 8.16 22.77 -24.68
C ASP A 110 9.28 22.15 -25.53
N GLU A 111 10.15 23.00 -26.14
CA GLU A 111 11.29 22.53 -26.90
C GLU A 111 12.28 21.76 -26.03
N LEU A 112 12.55 22.27 -24.80
CA LEU A 112 13.44 21.62 -23.84
C LEU A 112 12.87 20.26 -23.39
N VAL A 113 11.61 20.17 -23.01
CA VAL A 113 10.95 18.90 -22.65
C VAL A 113 10.98 17.92 -23.82
N GLY A 114 10.71 18.40 -25.04
CA GLY A 114 10.80 17.59 -26.26
C GLY A 114 12.20 17.00 -26.48
N SER A 115 13.26 17.82 -26.34
CA SER A 115 14.66 17.40 -26.53
C SER A 115 15.11 16.42 -25.43
N LEU A 116 14.83 16.71 -24.15
CA LEU A 116 15.18 15.85 -23.02
C LEU A 116 14.50 14.46 -23.11
N ASN A 117 13.22 14.43 -23.51
CA ASN A 117 12.49 13.19 -23.70
C ASN A 117 13.03 12.37 -24.89
N ALA A 118 13.49 13.03 -25.96
CA ALA A 118 14.12 12.35 -27.10
C ALA A 118 15.48 11.75 -26.70
N GLU A 119 16.29 12.49 -25.93
CA GLU A 119 17.57 12.00 -25.40
C GLU A 119 17.38 10.84 -24.43
N ALA A 120 16.41 10.91 -23.51
CA ALA A 120 16.09 9.82 -22.60
C ALA A 120 15.66 8.54 -23.33
N ARG A 121 14.89 8.66 -24.41
CA ARG A 121 14.52 7.50 -25.27
C ARG A 121 15.75 6.89 -25.96
N ALA A 122 16.63 7.73 -26.48
CA ALA A 122 17.88 7.25 -27.12
C ALA A 122 18.78 6.49 -26.14
N LEU A 123 18.93 7.01 -24.90
CA LEU A 123 19.67 6.32 -23.84
C LEU A 123 18.98 5.02 -23.40
N SER A 124 17.65 4.97 -23.36
CA SER A 124 16.93 3.73 -23.07
C SER A 124 17.19 2.65 -24.12
N GLU A 125 17.20 3.01 -25.41
CA GLU A 125 17.55 2.08 -26.49
C GLU A 125 19.02 1.65 -26.44
N GLU A 126 19.90 2.53 -26.00
CA GLU A 126 21.33 2.22 -25.79
C GLU A 126 21.52 1.26 -24.62
N LEU A 127 20.84 1.47 -23.50
CA LEU A 127 20.84 0.61 -22.33
C LEU A 127 20.35 -0.81 -22.67
N ASP A 128 19.26 -0.92 -23.40
CA ASP A 128 18.73 -2.22 -23.82
C ASP A 128 19.73 -2.97 -24.72
N ARG A 129 20.37 -2.29 -25.66
CA ARG A 129 21.42 -2.88 -26.51
C ARG A 129 22.63 -3.30 -25.69
N MET A 130 23.07 -2.47 -24.75
CA MET A 130 24.20 -2.76 -23.85
C MET A 130 23.91 -3.99 -22.98
N ARG A 131 22.71 -4.12 -22.42
CA ARG A 131 22.28 -5.29 -21.64
C ARG A 131 22.30 -6.58 -22.47
N GLU A 132 21.81 -6.53 -23.70
CA GLU A 132 21.89 -7.68 -24.59
C GLU A 132 23.34 -8.06 -24.94
N GLU A 133 24.21 -7.09 -25.12
CA GLU A 133 25.65 -7.31 -25.41
C GLU A 133 26.34 -7.90 -24.18
N HIS A 134 26.16 -7.33 -22.99
CA HIS A 134 26.69 -7.85 -21.75
C HIS A 134 26.21 -9.28 -21.46
N GLU A 135 24.93 -9.60 -21.68
CA GLU A 135 24.43 -10.97 -21.52
C GLU A 135 25.14 -11.94 -22.46
N ARG A 136 25.35 -11.56 -23.72
CA ARG A 136 26.09 -12.39 -24.69
C ARG A 136 27.54 -12.58 -24.30
N GLU A 137 28.22 -11.51 -23.84
CA GLU A 137 29.62 -11.56 -23.42
C GLU A 137 29.80 -12.32 -22.11
N LEU A 138 28.94 -12.17 -21.12
CA LEU A 138 29.03 -12.82 -19.82
C LEU A 138 28.66 -14.31 -19.87
N ARG A 139 27.82 -14.73 -20.81
CA ARG A 139 27.35 -16.11 -20.95
C ARG A 139 28.46 -17.17 -21.00
N PRO A 140 29.55 -17.00 -21.79
CA PRO A 140 30.64 -17.98 -21.80
C PRO A 140 31.39 -18.03 -20.47
N TYR A 141 31.64 -16.91 -19.81
CA TYR A 141 32.31 -16.86 -18.50
C TYR A 141 31.49 -17.53 -17.42
N LYS A 142 30.18 -17.28 -17.37
CA LYS A 142 29.24 -17.96 -16.50
C LYS A 142 29.31 -19.46 -16.68
N LYS A 143 29.25 -19.93 -17.93
CA LYS A 143 29.32 -21.35 -18.26
C LYS A 143 30.65 -22.01 -17.85
N ILE A 144 31.78 -21.29 -18.02
CA ILE A 144 33.08 -21.74 -17.59
C ILE A 144 33.17 -21.88 -16.07
N ALA A 145 32.68 -20.88 -15.33
CA ALA A 145 32.62 -20.88 -13.87
C ALA A 145 31.72 -22.02 -13.34
N GLU A 146 30.55 -22.24 -13.95
CA GLU A 146 29.64 -23.36 -13.63
C GLU A 146 30.29 -24.73 -13.89
N THR A 147 31.04 -24.86 -14.99
CA THR A 147 31.80 -26.10 -15.32
C THR A 147 32.90 -26.35 -14.31
N ALA A 148 33.68 -25.32 -13.96
CA ALA A 148 34.74 -25.41 -12.95
C ALA A 148 34.16 -25.75 -11.56
N ARG A 149 32.99 -25.20 -11.20
CA ARG A 149 32.24 -25.56 -10.00
C ARG A 149 31.90 -27.07 -9.97
N GLY A 150 31.34 -27.58 -11.06
CA GLY A 150 31.01 -28.99 -11.18
C GLY A 150 32.25 -29.89 -10.98
N ARG A 151 33.40 -29.56 -11.57
CA ARG A 151 34.65 -30.28 -11.36
C ARG A 151 35.14 -30.22 -9.91
N SER A 152 35.06 -29.07 -9.25
CA SER A 152 35.44 -28.91 -7.85
C SER A 152 34.57 -29.73 -6.92
N GLU A 153 33.25 -29.79 -7.18
CA GLU A 153 32.30 -30.62 -6.43
C GLU A 153 32.57 -32.11 -6.64
N GLU A 154 32.92 -32.54 -7.86
CA GLU A 154 33.25 -33.93 -8.18
C GLU A 154 34.57 -34.35 -7.51
N ALA A 155 35.61 -33.53 -7.61
CA ALA A 155 36.90 -33.78 -6.96
C ALA A 155 36.72 -33.85 -5.41
N SER A 156 35.89 -32.98 -4.83
CA SER A 156 35.58 -32.99 -3.40
C SER A 156 34.88 -34.30 -2.98
N ARG A 157 34.00 -34.85 -3.82
CA ARG A 157 33.36 -36.15 -3.60
C ARG A 157 34.37 -37.27 -3.66
N ALA A 158 35.33 -37.28 -4.63
CA ALA A 158 36.38 -38.23 -4.75
C ALA A 158 37.30 -38.26 -3.51
N VAL A 159 37.62 -37.09 -2.91
CA VAL A 159 38.32 -37.02 -1.62
C VAL A 159 37.52 -37.74 -0.50
N GLY A 160 36.21 -37.49 -0.48
CA GLY A 160 35.32 -38.17 0.49
C GLY A 160 35.31 -39.70 0.36
N GLU A 161 35.37 -40.20 -0.86
CA GLU A 161 35.45 -41.65 -1.16
C GLU A 161 36.79 -42.23 -0.79
N ALA A 162 37.91 -41.53 -1.19
CA ALA A 162 39.26 -41.95 -0.84
C ALA A 162 39.48 -41.98 0.69
N LYS A 163 38.93 -41.00 1.45
CA LYS A 163 38.97 -41.03 2.92
C LYS A 163 38.25 -42.25 3.51
N ARG A 164 37.13 -42.68 2.91
CA ARG A 164 36.43 -43.88 3.34
C ARG A 164 37.25 -45.15 3.04
N ALA A 165 37.88 -45.23 1.85
CA ALA A 165 38.74 -46.32 1.44
C ALA A 165 39.94 -46.46 2.39
N VAL A 166 40.59 -45.34 2.76
CA VAL A 166 41.69 -45.35 3.75
C VAL A 166 41.22 -45.91 5.10
N ARG A 167 40.08 -45.48 5.62
CA ARG A 167 39.52 -45.98 6.89
C ARG A 167 39.25 -47.49 6.83
N THR A 168 38.73 -47.96 5.70
CA THR A 168 38.48 -49.39 5.49
C THR A 168 39.79 -50.17 5.46
N ALA A 169 40.80 -49.66 4.74
CA ALA A 169 42.14 -50.31 4.71
C ALA A 169 42.84 -50.27 6.08
N GLU A 170 42.68 -49.21 6.89
CA GLU A 170 43.18 -49.16 8.28
C GLU A 170 42.53 -50.21 9.16
N ALA A 171 41.19 -50.45 9.02
CA ALA A 171 40.51 -51.50 9.69
C ALA A 171 41.00 -52.87 9.26
N GLN A 172 41.26 -53.07 7.97
CA GLN A 172 41.82 -54.33 7.45
C GLN A 172 43.23 -54.65 8.02
N VAL A 173 44.11 -53.64 8.12
CA VAL A 173 45.42 -53.80 8.75
C VAL A 173 45.29 -54.21 10.21
N LYS A 174 44.38 -53.57 10.95
CA LYS A 174 44.09 -53.94 12.35
C LYS A 174 43.61 -55.35 12.45
N GLU A 175 42.62 -55.73 11.65
CA GLU A 175 42.06 -57.10 11.63
C GLU A 175 43.14 -58.15 11.27
N ALA A 176 43.90 -57.91 10.23
CA ALA A 176 44.99 -58.80 9.83
C ALA A 176 46.03 -58.94 10.95
N THR A 177 46.37 -57.89 11.69
CA THR A 177 47.28 -57.90 12.83
C THR A 177 46.71 -58.77 14.00
N GLU A 178 45.46 -58.54 14.34
CA GLU A 178 44.75 -59.28 15.36
C GLU A 178 44.64 -60.81 15.00
N GLN A 179 44.32 -61.13 13.74
CA GLN A 179 44.28 -62.50 13.22
C GLN A 179 45.65 -63.12 13.25
N ARG A 180 46.75 -62.39 12.89
CA ARG A 180 48.11 -62.90 13.03
C ARG A 180 48.43 -63.26 14.45
N GLU A 181 48.17 -62.43 15.45
CA GLU A 181 48.42 -62.66 16.86
C GLU A 181 47.64 -63.91 17.36
N GLN A 182 46.33 -63.98 17.00
CA GLN A 182 45.47 -65.10 17.36
C GLN A 182 45.94 -66.43 16.76
N SER A 183 46.33 -66.42 15.47
CA SER A 183 46.82 -67.60 14.75
C SER A 183 48.14 -68.10 15.34
N ILE A 184 49.11 -67.17 15.59
CA ILE A 184 50.39 -67.53 16.24
C ILE A 184 50.18 -68.08 17.65
N ALA A 185 49.28 -67.39 18.45
CA ALA A 185 48.99 -67.91 19.80
C ALA A 185 48.30 -69.26 19.79
N SER A 186 47.42 -69.55 18.82
CA SER A 186 46.78 -70.88 18.65
C SER A 186 47.79 -71.88 18.23
N ALA A 187 48.66 -71.63 17.29
CA ALA A 187 49.73 -72.52 16.83
C ALA A 187 50.71 -72.82 17.95
N ASN A 188 51.14 -71.84 18.75
CA ASN A 188 51.99 -72.02 19.91
C ASN A 188 51.34 -72.95 20.97
N ARG A 189 50.04 -72.81 21.25
CA ARG A 189 49.26 -73.67 22.14
C ARG A 189 49.26 -75.10 21.62
N SER A 190 49.25 -75.34 20.30
CA SER A 190 49.37 -76.65 19.68
C SER A 190 50.75 -77.26 19.93
N VAL A 191 51.83 -76.51 19.82
CA VAL A 191 53.20 -76.90 20.14
C VAL A 191 53.30 -77.27 21.62
N ASP A 192 52.78 -76.42 22.54
CA ASP A 192 52.81 -76.67 23.99
C ASP A 192 52.08 -77.97 24.34
N ALA A 193 50.91 -78.18 23.71
CA ALA A 193 50.12 -79.41 23.89
C ALA A 193 50.89 -80.68 23.38
N SER A 194 51.59 -80.58 22.24
CA SER A 194 52.40 -81.66 21.68
C SER A 194 53.64 -81.89 22.54
N GLN A 195 54.27 -80.85 23.05
CA GLN A 195 55.41 -81.00 23.99
C GLN A 195 55.00 -81.61 25.29
N ALA A 196 53.84 -81.29 25.87
CA ALA A 196 53.27 -81.89 27.09
C ALA A 196 53.01 -83.37 26.89
N ARG A 197 52.52 -83.82 25.70
CA ARG A 197 52.32 -85.22 25.38
C ARG A 197 53.68 -85.94 25.29
N LEU A 198 54.66 -85.38 24.61
CA LEU A 198 56.03 -85.92 24.52
C LEU A 198 56.66 -86.12 25.90
N LEU A 199 56.58 -85.11 26.77
CA LEU A 199 57.08 -85.18 28.15
C LEU A 199 56.39 -86.33 28.93
N LYS A 200 55.10 -86.47 28.77
CA LYS A 200 54.33 -87.54 29.41
C LYS A 200 54.78 -88.90 28.96
N VAL A 201 54.96 -89.11 27.66
CA VAL A 201 55.45 -90.36 27.12
C VAL A 201 56.93 -90.63 27.58
N GLN A 202 57.76 -89.58 27.64
CA GLN A 202 59.12 -89.69 28.21
C GLN A 202 59.12 -90.14 29.67
N ASP A 203 58.23 -89.57 30.50
CA ASP A 203 58.09 -89.98 31.91
C ASP A 203 57.56 -91.40 32.04
N GLU A 204 56.61 -91.79 31.20
CA GLU A 204 56.05 -93.19 31.18
C GLU A 204 57.13 -94.13 30.73
N LEU A 205 57.94 -93.83 29.74
CA LEU A 205 59.07 -94.69 29.35
C LEU A 205 60.11 -94.80 30.46
N ARG A 206 60.50 -93.73 31.14
CA ARG A 206 61.43 -93.70 32.26
C ARG A 206 60.91 -94.65 33.41
N ARG A 207 59.59 -94.54 33.82
CA ARG A 207 58.98 -95.34 34.83
C ARG A 207 58.96 -96.80 34.43
N ALA A 208 58.66 -97.12 33.16
CA ALA A 208 58.66 -98.49 32.64
C ALA A 208 60.08 -99.04 32.63
N GLN A 209 61.14 -98.29 32.35
CA GLN A 209 62.53 -98.68 32.46
C GLN A 209 62.92 -98.94 33.93
N GLU A 210 62.55 -98.08 34.86
CA GLU A 210 62.81 -98.23 36.32
C GLU A 210 62.13 -99.44 36.91
N SER A 211 60.87 -99.74 36.43
CA SER A 211 60.08 -100.89 36.89
C SER A 211 60.45 -102.19 36.20
N GLN A 212 61.44 -102.23 35.32
CA GLN A 212 61.84 -103.44 34.54
C GLN A 212 60.66 -104.04 33.75
N ALA A 213 59.85 -103.22 33.12
CA ALA A 213 58.69 -103.62 32.33
C ALA A 213 59.10 -104.55 31.18
N ASP A 214 58.15 -105.31 30.61
CA ASP A 214 58.32 -106.14 29.45
C ASP A 214 58.93 -105.41 28.22
N ALA A 215 59.82 -106.15 27.50
CA ALA A 215 60.50 -105.60 26.33
C ALA A 215 59.53 -105.07 25.24
N GLY A 216 58.37 -105.73 25.09
CA GLY A 216 57.33 -105.29 24.16
C GLY A 216 56.62 -103.99 24.56
N ALA A 217 56.48 -103.70 25.88
CA ALA A 217 55.95 -102.47 26.39
C ALA A 217 56.96 -101.29 26.19
N LEU A 218 58.25 -101.57 26.48
CA LEU A 218 59.34 -100.60 26.22
C LEU A 218 59.46 -100.22 24.73
N GLN A 219 59.36 -101.19 23.82
CA GLN A 219 59.40 -100.93 22.37
C GLN A 219 58.21 -100.11 21.90
N ARG A 220 56.97 -100.34 22.44
CA ARG A 220 55.80 -99.52 22.12
C ARG A 220 55.99 -98.09 22.59
N LEU A 221 56.44 -97.89 23.84
CA LEU A 221 56.68 -96.55 24.38
C LEU A 221 57.80 -95.81 23.63
N GLN A 222 58.84 -96.50 23.14
CA GLN A 222 59.86 -95.95 22.28
C GLN A 222 59.26 -95.53 20.93
N GLY A 223 58.38 -96.30 20.34
CA GLY A 223 57.63 -95.93 19.12
C GLY A 223 56.73 -94.72 19.29
N GLU A 224 55.99 -94.70 20.42
CA GLU A 224 55.14 -93.56 20.78
C GLU A 224 56.00 -92.32 21.00
N LEU A 225 57.15 -92.41 21.69
CA LEU A 225 58.11 -91.32 21.88
C LEU A 225 58.60 -90.71 20.53
N ALA A 226 58.99 -91.57 19.61
CA ALA A 226 59.42 -91.15 18.28
C ALA A 226 58.30 -90.48 17.51
N THR A 227 57.06 -90.99 17.64
CA THR A 227 55.89 -90.41 17.00
C THR A 227 55.55 -89.00 17.58
N GLU A 228 55.51 -88.88 18.95
CA GLU A 228 55.26 -87.58 19.59
C GLU A 228 56.40 -86.59 19.35
N ALA A 229 57.69 -87.06 19.27
CA ALA A 229 58.77 -86.13 18.89
C ALA A 229 58.62 -85.62 17.47
N ALA A 230 58.23 -86.51 16.52
CA ALA A 230 57.96 -86.08 15.14
C ALA A 230 56.76 -85.11 15.08
N GLN A 231 55.72 -85.35 15.94
CA GLN A 231 54.56 -84.40 16.02
C GLN A 231 54.94 -83.05 16.58
N VAL A 232 55.86 -82.94 17.56
CA VAL A 232 56.38 -81.66 18.05
C VAL A 232 57.12 -80.88 16.93
N GLU A 233 57.96 -81.56 16.18
CA GLU A 233 58.66 -80.92 15.06
C GLU A 233 57.72 -80.54 13.94
N ALA A 234 56.70 -81.35 13.65
CA ALA A 234 55.64 -80.93 12.69
C ALA A 234 54.89 -79.73 13.19
N SER A 235 54.46 -79.69 14.47
CA SER A 235 53.76 -78.52 15.06
C SER A 235 54.64 -77.23 15.05
N ARG A 236 55.96 -77.33 15.25
CA ARG A 236 56.90 -76.26 15.14
C ARG A 236 57.04 -75.74 13.68
N GLY A 237 57.03 -76.71 12.75
CA GLY A 237 56.96 -76.40 11.31
C GLY A 237 55.69 -75.61 10.96
N ASP A 238 54.55 -76.03 11.49
CA ASP A 238 53.26 -75.39 11.32
C ASP A 238 53.25 -73.94 11.88
N VAL A 239 53.82 -73.73 13.11
CA VAL A 239 53.99 -72.34 13.64
C VAL A 239 54.80 -71.49 12.70
N SER A 240 55.88 -71.96 12.11
CA SER A 240 56.69 -71.18 11.17
C SER A 240 55.95 -70.90 9.89
N ALA A 241 55.15 -71.82 9.37
CA ALA A 241 54.32 -71.59 8.17
C ALA A 241 53.20 -70.63 8.49
N ILE A 242 52.41 -70.82 9.58
CA ILE A 242 51.33 -69.94 10.01
C ILE A 242 51.87 -68.48 10.25
N THR A 243 53.01 -68.32 10.90
CA THR A 243 53.64 -67.04 11.14
C THR A 243 53.99 -66.31 9.84
N ARG A 244 54.53 -67.04 8.86
CA ARG A 244 54.86 -66.49 7.57
C ARG A 244 53.62 -66.10 6.80
N ASP A 245 52.62 -66.97 6.75
CA ASP A 245 51.37 -66.69 6.01
C ASP A 245 50.59 -65.52 6.63
N ALA A 246 50.51 -65.50 7.95
CA ALA A 246 49.86 -64.46 8.70
C ALA A 246 50.62 -63.09 8.55
N GLN A 247 51.96 -63.08 8.51
CA GLN A 247 52.76 -61.88 8.25
C GLN A 247 52.57 -61.45 6.82
N ALA A 248 52.54 -62.37 5.85
CA ALA A 248 52.26 -61.95 4.44
C ALA A 248 50.89 -61.29 4.28
N SER A 249 49.87 -61.76 5.06
CA SER A 249 48.55 -61.11 5.09
C SER A 249 48.59 -59.69 5.65
N VAL A 250 49.37 -59.47 6.75
CA VAL A 250 49.58 -58.13 7.31
C VAL A 250 50.29 -57.21 6.31
N ASP A 251 51.33 -57.70 5.67
CA ASP A 251 52.14 -56.97 4.68
C ASP A 251 51.29 -56.59 3.45
N ALA A 252 50.40 -57.47 3.01
CA ALA A 252 49.43 -57.21 1.94
C ALA A 252 48.44 -56.10 2.34
N ALA A 253 47.91 -56.19 3.56
CA ALA A 253 46.98 -55.16 4.08
C ALA A 253 47.66 -53.81 4.26
N GLN A 254 48.93 -53.77 4.70
CA GLN A 254 49.74 -52.55 4.79
C GLN A 254 50.03 -51.95 3.42
N THR A 255 50.33 -52.76 2.45
CA THR A 255 50.56 -52.33 1.06
C THR A 255 49.27 -51.75 0.49
N HIS A 256 48.14 -52.38 0.76
CA HIS A 256 46.83 -51.85 0.36
C HIS A 256 46.57 -50.48 1.00
N LEU A 257 46.76 -50.37 2.34
CA LEU A 257 46.63 -49.09 3.05
C LEU A 257 47.54 -47.98 2.46
N TRP A 258 48.80 -48.30 2.18
CA TRP A 258 49.70 -47.33 1.56
C TRP A 258 49.17 -46.85 0.20
N THR A 259 48.66 -47.75 -0.64
CA THR A 259 48.05 -47.43 -1.94
C THR A 259 46.86 -46.52 -1.77
N GLN A 260 45.93 -46.80 -0.79
CA GLN A 260 44.79 -45.96 -0.53
C GLN A 260 45.20 -44.58 0.00
N LYS A 261 46.21 -44.50 0.86
CA LYS A 261 46.75 -43.19 1.33
C LYS A 261 47.33 -42.36 0.21
N LYS A 262 48.04 -42.99 -0.74
CA LYS A 262 48.55 -42.32 -1.92
C LYS A 262 47.45 -41.83 -2.82
N SER A 263 46.40 -42.63 -3.05
CA SER A 263 45.21 -42.23 -3.81
C SER A 263 44.47 -41.07 -3.15
N LEU A 264 44.36 -41.07 -1.80
CA LEU A 264 43.80 -39.93 -1.09
C LEU A 264 44.62 -38.64 -1.28
N GLU A 265 45.93 -38.73 -1.22
CA GLU A 265 46.80 -37.54 -1.44
C GLU A 265 46.66 -37.00 -2.85
N GLU A 266 46.54 -37.87 -3.86
CA GLU A 266 46.30 -37.47 -5.25
C GLU A 266 44.93 -36.82 -5.40
N ALA A 267 43.88 -37.42 -4.84
CA ALA A 267 42.50 -36.83 -4.86
C ALA A 267 42.44 -35.48 -4.14
N GLN A 268 43.18 -35.29 -3.04
CA GLN A 268 43.27 -34.02 -2.34
C GLN A 268 43.93 -32.94 -3.21
N ARG A 269 45.06 -33.26 -3.89
CA ARG A 269 45.73 -32.32 -4.80
C ARG A 269 44.84 -31.92 -5.97
N GLU A 270 44.09 -32.89 -6.54
CA GLU A 270 43.13 -32.63 -7.61
C GLU A 270 41.97 -31.75 -7.12
N ALA A 271 41.45 -31.98 -5.92
CA ALA A 271 40.38 -31.15 -5.36
C ALA A 271 40.84 -29.73 -5.05
N ASP A 272 42.04 -29.55 -4.52
CA ASP A 272 42.64 -28.23 -4.27
C ASP A 272 42.86 -27.48 -5.57
N ALA A 273 43.36 -28.13 -6.63
CA ALA A 273 43.58 -27.54 -7.96
C ALA A 273 42.19 -27.16 -8.60
N ALA A 274 41.23 -28.07 -8.55
CA ALA A 274 39.89 -27.80 -9.10
C ALA A 274 39.17 -26.66 -8.34
N LYS A 275 39.36 -26.56 -7.03
CA LYS A 275 38.86 -25.45 -6.24
C LYS A 275 39.52 -24.14 -6.62
N GLN A 276 40.82 -24.09 -6.75
CA GLN A 276 41.56 -22.89 -7.18
C GLN A 276 41.11 -22.45 -8.59
N GLU A 277 40.94 -23.39 -9.52
CA GLU A 277 40.38 -23.10 -10.84
C GLU A 277 39.00 -22.48 -10.75
N TYR A 278 38.11 -23.08 -9.96
CA TYR A 278 36.76 -22.54 -9.75
C TYR A 278 36.79 -21.13 -9.17
N ASP A 279 37.57 -20.91 -8.10
CA ASP A 279 37.68 -19.58 -7.47
C ASP A 279 38.19 -18.53 -8.47
N ALA A 280 39.20 -18.88 -9.29
CA ALA A 280 39.70 -17.97 -10.32
C ALA A 280 38.68 -17.66 -11.40
N ARG A 281 37.95 -18.68 -11.91
CA ARG A 281 36.91 -18.48 -12.94
C ARG A 281 35.70 -17.71 -12.42
N LYS A 282 35.33 -17.98 -11.17
CA LYS A 282 34.26 -17.24 -10.49
C LYS A 282 34.63 -15.76 -10.34
N ASN A 283 35.85 -15.46 -9.86
CA ASN A 283 36.29 -14.08 -9.71
C ASN A 283 36.35 -13.36 -11.07
N GLU A 284 36.83 -13.99 -12.12
CA GLU A 284 36.82 -13.44 -13.48
C GLU A 284 35.40 -13.11 -13.96
N TYR A 285 34.41 -13.98 -13.70
CA TYR A 285 33.01 -13.73 -14.02
C TYR A 285 32.44 -12.58 -13.17
N ASP A 286 32.68 -12.59 -11.86
CA ASP A 286 32.17 -11.59 -10.92
C ASP A 286 32.73 -10.18 -11.25
N GLU A 287 34.01 -10.07 -11.59
CA GLU A 287 34.64 -8.81 -12.01
C GLU A 287 34.01 -8.25 -13.30
N ARG A 288 33.83 -9.10 -14.32
CA ARG A 288 33.18 -8.68 -15.58
C ARG A 288 31.72 -8.31 -15.38
N LEU A 289 31.03 -9.04 -14.53
CA LEU A 289 29.63 -8.73 -14.16
C LEU A 289 29.53 -7.37 -13.46
N ALA A 290 30.46 -7.08 -12.54
CA ALA A 290 30.52 -5.79 -11.86
C ALA A 290 30.81 -4.62 -12.81
N GLU A 291 31.75 -4.82 -13.78
CA GLU A 291 32.04 -3.83 -14.82
C GLU A 291 30.79 -3.56 -15.70
N ALA A 292 30.12 -4.62 -16.16
CA ALA A 292 28.89 -4.50 -16.94
C ALA A 292 27.77 -3.74 -16.17
N GLN A 293 27.54 -4.12 -14.92
CA GLN A 293 26.55 -3.45 -14.05
C GLN A 293 26.90 -1.99 -13.76
N ALA A 294 28.19 -1.66 -13.64
CA ALA A 294 28.63 -0.27 -13.45
C ALA A 294 28.36 0.59 -14.68
N ALA A 295 28.59 0.04 -15.89
CA ALA A 295 28.32 0.73 -17.15
C ALA A 295 26.79 0.94 -17.37
N GLU A 296 25.97 -0.07 -17.09
CA GLU A 296 24.51 0.02 -17.16
C GLU A 296 23.99 1.08 -16.20
N LYS A 297 24.50 1.09 -14.97
CA LYS A 297 24.13 2.07 -13.96
C LYS A 297 24.46 3.50 -14.35
N ASP A 298 25.59 3.75 -14.99
CA ASP A 298 25.95 5.10 -15.48
C ASP A 298 24.89 5.63 -16.46
N LEU A 299 24.37 4.77 -17.35
CA LEU A 299 23.27 5.14 -18.26
C LEU A 299 21.96 5.34 -17.54
N GLU A 300 21.63 4.51 -16.55
CA GLU A 300 20.43 4.66 -15.72
C GLU A 300 20.46 5.99 -14.95
N ASP A 301 21.60 6.32 -14.33
CA ASP A 301 21.78 7.57 -13.59
C ASP A 301 21.61 8.80 -14.52
N ARG A 302 22.13 8.72 -15.76
CA ARG A 302 21.92 9.77 -16.78
C ARG A 302 20.46 9.90 -17.21
N MET A 303 19.77 8.78 -17.40
CA MET A 303 18.33 8.79 -17.73
C MET A 303 17.52 9.43 -16.61
N GLU A 304 17.84 9.13 -15.35
CA GLU A 304 17.19 9.73 -14.18
C GLU A 304 17.40 11.26 -14.15
N ASP A 305 18.64 11.72 -14.43
CA ASP A 305 18.91 13.16 -14.53
C ASP A 305 18.10 13.84 -15.64
N LEU A 306 17.98 13.21 -16.82
CA LEU A 306 17.17 13.74 -17.91
C LEU A 306 15.69 13.81 -17.55
N HIS A 307 15.14 12.80 -16.90
CA HIS A 307 13.75 12.80 -16.42
C HIS A 307 13.53 13.92 -15.41
N ARG A 308 14.42 14.05 -14.42
CA ARG A 308 14.36 15.14 -13.43
C ARG A 308 14.34 16.52 -14.09
N ARG A 309 15.25 16.77 -15.04
CA ARG A 309 15.30 18.01 -15.79
C ARG A 309 14.07 18.24 -16.66
N SER A 310 13.50 17.17 -17.23
CA SER A 310 12.23 17.25 -17.99
C SER A 310 11.07 17.64 -17.07
N ASP A 311 11.02 17.12 -15.86
CA ASP A 311 9.96 17.43 -14.90
C ASP A 311 10.12 18.87 -14.35
N GLU A 312 11.35 19.33 -14.09
CA GLU A 312 11.63 20.72 -13.74
C GLU A 312 11.18 21.67 -14.86
N ALA A 313 11.42 21.32 -16.12
CA ALA A 313 10.99 22.11 -17.28
C ALA A 313 9.46 22.15 -17.44
N LYS A 314 8.76 21.02 -17.14
CA LYS A 314 7.28 20.99 -17.12
C LYS A 314 6.70 21.90 -16.04
N VAL A 315 7.27 21.89 -14.84
CA VAL A 315 6.83 22.78 -13.76
C VAL A 315 6.99 24.25 -14.19
N ALA A 316 8.14 24.60 -14.78
CA ALA A 316 8.38 25.95 -15.28
C ALA A 316 7.41 26.33 -16.44
N HIS A 317 7.05 25.36 -17.30
CA HIS A 317 6.03 25.53 -18.33
C HIS A 317 4.66 25.83 -17.71
N ASP A 318 4.23 25.03 -16.74
CA ASP A 318 2.90 25.17 -16.12
C ASP A 318 2.78 26.49 -15.35
N GLU A 319 3.82 26.91 -14.63
CA GLU A 319 3.86 28.22 -13.97
C GLU A 319 3.80 29.39 -14.98
N ALA A 320 4.45 29.22 -16.11
CA ALA A 320 4.40 30.26 -17.17
C ALA A 320 3.02 30.26 -17.85
N ALA A 321 2.40 29.09 -18.05
CA ALA A 321 1.06 28.98 -18.63
C ALA A 321 0.00 29.61 -17.72
N GLU A 322 0.05 29.39 -16.42
CA GLU A 322 -0.86 30.00 -15.45
C GLU A 322 -0.75 31.56 -15.50
N ARG A 323 0.48 32.08 -15.46
CA ARG A 323 0.72 33.56 -15.58
C ARG A 323 0.28 34.12 -16.92
N HIS A 324 0.47 33.35 -18.00
CA HIS A 324 0.02 33.72 -19.33
C HIS A 324 -1.50 33.86 -19.37
N ASP A 325 -2.23 32.86 -18.85
CA ASP A 325 -3.69 32.86 -18.88
C ASP A 325 -4.28 33.95 -18.00
N GLU A 326 -3.69 34.24 -16.83
CA GLU A 326 -4.08 35.34 -15.96
C GLU A 326 -3.87 36.72 -16.67
N ALA A 327 -2.70 36.90 -17.27
CA ALA A 327 -2.37 38.12 -17.97
C ALA A 327 -3.25 38.30 -19.22
N LEU A 328 -3.51 37.23 -19.97
CA LEU A 328 -4.37 37.24 -21.15
C LEU A 328 -5.82 37.62 -20.78
N ALA A 329 -6.34 37.06 -19.67
CA ALA A 329 -7.68 37.39 -19.20
C ALA A 329 -7.83 38.88 -18.85
N LEU A 330 -6.82 39.49 -18.18
CA LEU A 330 -6.81 40.88 -17.87
C LEU A 330 -6.66 41.78 -19.12
N TYR A 331 -5.83 41.33 -20.06
CA TYR A 331 -5.63 42.02 -21.35
C TYR A 331 -6.93 42.02 -22.18
N ASP A 332 -7.60 40.85 -22.27
CA ASP A 332 -8.85 40.69 -23.01
C ASP A 332 -10.00 41.47 -22.35
N GLU A 333 -10.06 41.48 -20.99
CA GLU A 333 -11.02 42.31 -20.25
C GLU A 333 -10.83 43.78 -20.59
N ALA A 334 -9.57 44.26 -20.58
CA ALA A 334 -9.29 45.66 -20.87
C ALA A 334 -9.66 46.03 -22.30
N GLN A 335 -9.32 45.19 -23.27
CA GLN A 335 -9.72 45.41 -24.67
C GLN A 335 -11.23 45.36 -24.85
N GLY A 336 -11.91 44.40 -24.19
CA GLY A 336 -13.36 44.28 -24.25
C GLY A 336 -14.09 45.47 -23.67
N VAL A 337 -13.62 46.01 -22.53
CA VAL A 337 -14.19 47.21 -21.90
C VAL A 337 -13.98 48.43 -22.79
N HIS A 338 -12.77 48.60 -23.31
CA HIS A 338 -12.43 49.75 -24.17
C HIS A 338 -13.16 49.74 -25.53
N ALA A 339 -13.41 48.57 -26.10
CA ALA A 339 -14.16 48.37 -27.32
C ALA A 339 -15.68 48.64 -27.18
N THR A 340 -16.20 48.65 -25.94
CA THR A 340 -17.64 48.80 -25.67
C THR A 340 -17.96 49.94 -24.70
N PRO A 341 -17.57 51.19 -24.98
CA PRO A 341 -17.80 52.35 -24.09
C PRO A 341 -19.30 52.62 -23.86
N GLU A 342 -20.13 52.28 -24.87
CA GLU A 342 -21.58 52.44 -24.78
C GLU A 342 -22.23 51.56 -23.70
N GLU A 343 -21.66 50.42 -23.43
CA GLU A 343 -22.15 49.53 -22.35
C GLU A 343 -21.87 50.15 -20.98
N THR A 344 -20.71 50.75 -20.80
CA THR A 344 -20.36 51.46 -19.57
C THR A 344 -21.34 52.64 -19.34
N VAL A 345 -21.71 53.38 -20.41
CA VAL A 345 -22.70 54.47 -20.34
C VAL A 345 -24.10 53.92 -20.00
N ARG A 346 -24.52 52.80 -20.62
CA ARG A 346 -25.82 52.18 -20.34
C ARG A 346 -25.87 51.66 -18.89
N LEU A 347 -24.80 51.01 -18.44
CA LEU A 347 -24.71 50.48 -17.06
C LEU A 347 -24.78 51.61 -16.03
N ARG A 348 -24.09 52.76 -16.30
CA ARG A 348 -24.18 53.96 -15.45
C ARG A 348 -25.60 54.48 -15.36
N GLN A 349 -26.33 54.52 -16.48
CA GLN A 349 -27.72 54.91 -16.50
C GLN A 349 -28.62 53.93 -15.75
N SER A 350 -28.36 52.62 -15.87
CA SER A 350 -29.06 51.56 -15.15
C SER A 350 -28.87 51.71 -13.63
N VAL A 351 -27.62 51.88 -13.18
CA VAL A 351 -27.29 52.08 -11.77
C VAL A 351 -28.00 53.32 -11.21
N GLU A 352 -28.02 54.46 -11.94
CA GLU A 352 -28.75 55.65 -11.50
C GLU A 352 -30.26 55.43 -11.41
N GLN A 353 -30.85 54.66 -12.33
CA GLN A 353 -32.26 54.31 -12.28
C GLN A 353 -32.55 53.38 -11.10
N GLN A 354 -31.71 52.36 -10.86
CA GLN A 354 -31.85 51.46 -9.73
C GLN A 354 -31.69 52.16 -8.38
N ARG A 355 -30.74 53.12 -8.25
CA ARG A 355 -30.59 53.95 -7.05
C ARG A 355 -31.88 54.71 -6.72
N ARG A 356 -32.54 55.28 -7.76
CA ARG A 356 -33.83 55.94 -7.60
C ARG A 356 -34.91 54.96 -7.18
N ALA A 357 -34.97 53.78 -7.81
CA ALA A 357 -35.92 52.72 -7.46
C ALA A 357 -35.73 52.19 -6.04
N VAL A 358 -34.49 52.02 -5.59
CA VAL A 358 -34.17 51.62 -4.19
C VAL A 358 -34.65 52.72 -3.23
N THR A 359 -34.38 54.01 -3.53
CA THR A 359 -34.81 55.13 -2.69
C THR A 359 -36.35 55.21 -2.60
N GLU A 360 -37.06 55.05 -3.72
CA GLU A 360 -38.53 55.03 -3.77
C GLU A 360 -39.10 53.85 -3.04
N GLN A 361 -38.52 52.65 -3.23
CA GLN A 361 -38.95 51.44 -2.54
C GLN A 361 -38.67 51.51 -1.02
N GLN A 362 -37.60 52.18 -0.61
CA GLN A 362 -37.26 52.38 0.80
C GLN A 362 -38.31 53.34 1.44
N GLY A 363 -38.71 54.41 0.74
CA GLY A 363 -39.83 55.25 1.16
C GLY A 363 -41.13 54.47 1.31
N THR A 364 -41.41 53.56 0.36
CA THR A 364 -42.59 52.68 0.43
C THR A 364 -42.55 51.73 1.64
N VAL A 365 -41.36 51.17 1.93
CA VAL A 365 -41.14 50.30 3.11
C VAL A 365 -41.38 51.10 4.40
N ASP A 366 -40.86 52.32 4.50
CA ASP A 366 -41.03 53.21 5.65
C ASP A 366 -42.49 53.60 5.86
N GLU A 367 -43.21 53.99 4.80
CA GLU A 367 -44.65 54.27 4.85
C GLU A 367 -45.47 53.07 5.32
N LEU A 368 -45.18 51.90 4.78
CA LEU A 368 -45.83 50.66 5.18
C LEU A 368 -45.51 50.25 6.63
N ALA A 369 -44.26 50.52 7.08
CA ALA A 369 -43.86 50.30 8.47
C ALA A 369 -44.59 51.22 9.44
N GLU A 370 -44.73 52.51 9.07
CA GLU A 370 -45.52 53.48 9.87
C GLU A 370 -46.99 53.13 9.87
N GLY A 371 -47.55 52.75 8.73
CA GLY A 371 -48.93 52.26 8.63
C GLY A 371 -49.16 51.03 9.47
N GLU A 372 -48.24 50.07 9.45
CA GLU A 372 -48.31 48.85 10.30
C GLU A 372 -48.23 49.22 11.78
N ARG A 373 -47.32 50.09 12.20
CA ARG A 373 -47.21 50.60 13.58
C ARG A 373 -48.47 51.30 14.04
N SER A 374 -49.04 52.16 13.18
CA SER A 374 -50.30 52.87 13.46
C SER A 374 -51.46 51.93 13.62
N LEU A 375 -51.62 50.94 12.73
CA LEU A 375 -52.63 49.90 12.83
C LEU A 375 -52.44 49.01 14.07
N ARG A 376 -51.21 48.67 14.39
CA ARG A 376 -50.89 47.92 15.62
C ARG A 376 -51.22 48.70 16.89
N SER A 377 -50.96 50.03 16.92
CA SER A 377 -51.23 50.87 18.08
C SER A 377 -52.73 51.13 18.26
N SER A 378 -53.46 51.44 17.17
CA SER A 378 -54.94 51.70 17.20
C SER A 378 -55.74 50.42 17.52
N THR A 379 -55.27 49.25 17.13
CA THR A 379 -55.96 47.97 17.41
C THR A 379 -55.52 47.29 18.70
N ARG A 380 -54.57 47.86 19.46
CA ARG A 380 -53.99 47.27 20.67
C ARG A 380 -55.08 46.99 21.73
N GLY A 381 -56.01 47.98 21.93
CA GLY A 381 -57.15 47.77 22.84
C GLY A 381 -58.12 46.68 22.40
N VAL A 382 -58.42 46.62 21.11
CA VAL A 382 -59.31 45.59 20.53
C VAL A 382 -58.69 44.19 20.59
N ARG A 383 -57.39 44.09 20.39
CA ARG A 383 -56.68 42.79 20.54
C ARG A 383 -56.62 42.28 21.99
N LEU A 384 -56.40 43.20 22.94
CA LEU A 384 -56.47 42.86 24.36
C LEU A 384 -57.88 42.43 24.77
N ALA A 385 -58.92 43.13 24.24
CA ALA A 385 -60.33 42.74 24.48
C ALA A 385 -60.66 41.36 23.85
N LEU A 386 -60.14 41.03 22.67
CA LEU A 386 -60.28 39.71 22.04
C LEU A 386 -59.60 38.64 22.83
N LEU A 387 -58.36 38.84 23.30
CA LEU A 387 -57.63 37.89 24.15
C LEU A 387 -58.38 37.67 25.46
N ALA A 388 -58.93 38.74 26.09
CA ALA A 388 -59.73 38.61 27.31
C ALA A 388 -61.02 37.83 27.01
N ALA A 389 -61.73 38.13 25.88
CA ALA A 389 -62.92 37.38 25.46
C ALA A 389 -62.62 35.93 25.15
N ALA A 390 -61.53 35.61 24.49
CA ALA A 390 -61.08 34.24 24.24
C ALA A 390 -60.76 33.46 25.52
N LEU A 391 -60.12 34.12 26.48
CA LEU A 391 -59.86 33.53 27.81
C LEU A 391 -61.18 33.26 28.59
N VAL A 392 -62.14 34.20 28.49
CA VAL A 392 -63.46 33.99 29.10
C VAL A 392 -64.20 32.81 28.44
N VAL A 393 -64.12 32.68 27.10
CA VAL A 393 -64.74 31.54 26.40
C VAL A 393 -64.07 30.22 26.79
N VAL A 394 -62.79 30.21 26.89
CA VAL A 394 -62.03 29.02 27.33
C VAL A 394 -62.39 28.68 28.80
N ALA A 395 -62.50 29.67 29.68
CA ALA A 395 -62.89 29.47 31.05
C ALA A 395 -64.37 28.96 31.17
N LEU A 396 -65.25 29.45 30.30
CA LEU A 396 -66.60 28.95 30.21
C LEU A 396 -66.70 27.49 29.71
N VAL A 397 -65.92 27.18 28.68
CA VAL A 397 -65.82 25.79 28.17
C VAL A 397 -65.26 24.85 29.21
N VAL A 398 -64.23 25.25 29.94
CA VAL A 398 -63.65 24.47 31.05
C VAL A 398 -64.72 24.33 32.18
N LEU A 399 -65.41 25.39 32.51
CA LEU A 399 -66.51 25.36 33.54
C LEU A 399 -67.63 24.41 33.12
N VAL A 400 -68.06 24.45 31.86
CA VAL A 400 -69.09 23.53 31.31
C VAL A 400 -68.62 22.09 31.33
N VAL A 401 -67.37 21.86 30.92
CA VAL A 401 -66.75 20.51 30.96
C VAL A 401 -66.66 20.00 32.41
N VAL A 402 -66.27 20.85 33.35
CA VAL A 402 -66.19 20.50 34.78
C VAL A 402 -67.59 20.21 35.32
N LEU A 403 -68.63 21.05 34.98
CA LEU A 403 -70.01 20.81 35.37
C LEU A 403 -70.61 19.52 34.78
N VAL A 404 -70.30 19.20 33.52
CA VAL A 404 -70.77 17.95 32.89
C VAL A 404 -70.08 16.74 33.52
N VAL A 405 -68.79 16.85 33.84
CA VAL A 405 -68.09 15.77 34.52
C VAL A 405 -68.51 15.59 35.98
N THR A 406 -68.88 16.66 36.69
CA THR A 406 -69.39 16.58 38.10
C THR A 406 -70.87 16.21 38.21
N ALA A 407 -71.74 16.48 37.20
CA ALA A 407 -73.14 16.08 37.15
C ALA A 407 -73.36 14.66 36.63
N GLY A 408 -72.30 14.01 36.09
CA GLY A 408 -72.32 12.63 35.60
C GLY A 408 -71.72 11.60 36.55
N ARG A 409 -71.49 11.95 37.85
CA ARG A 409 -71.12 11.03 38.91
C ARG A 409 -72.21 10.80 39.95
#